data_82ec2e735587078b8aaf7636927539b1
#
_entry.id   82ec2e735587078b8aaf7636927539b1
#
_cell.length_a   1.000
_cell.length_b   1.000
_cell.length_c   1.000
_cell.angle_alpha   90.00
_cell.angle_beta   90.00
_cell.angle_gamma   90.00
#
_symmetry.space_group_name_H-M   'P 1'
#
loop_
_entity.id
_entity.type
_entity.pdbx_description
1 polymer ?
#
loop_
_entity_poly.entity_id
_entity_poly.type
_entity_poly.pdbx_seq_one_letter_code
_entity_poly.pdbx_strand_id
1 'polypeptide(L)'
;MTDVIEKVAPGVIARQSVSQPVQTGLKCLDSMVPVGRGQRELIIGDRQTGKTAVAVDTIINQKGQNMTCVYVAIGQKASSIKNVVRALEQAGAMDYTIVVAASASESAAMQYVSAYSGCTMGEYFRDRGQDALIIYDDLSKQAVAYRQVSLLLRRPPGREAFPGDVFYLHSRLLERAARVNADYVEKFTKGAVKGRTGSLTALPIIETQAGDVSAFVPTNVISITDGQIFLETSLFNSGIRPAINAGISVSRVGSAAQTKLIKALSGGIRTDLAQYRELAAFAQFASDLDAATKKQLDRGARVTELLKQAQYAPLPISLMAASLFAVNKGYLDDIDVKKALAFEHGLHQHLKSSHAALLAKLESDKAMDKAAEEELTNAIAAFKKSFA
;
A
#
# COMPACT_ATOMS: atom_id res chain seq x y z
N MET A 1 -30.12 -0.01 8.88
CA MET A 1 -29.86 1.28 8.26
C MET A 1 -29.73 1.06 6.76
N THR A 2 -30.43 1.82 5.94
CA THR A 2 -30.39 1.75 4.47
C THR A 2 -29.73 3.01 3.92
N ASP A 3 -28.96 2.88 2.85
CA ASP A 3 -28.30 3.99 2.17
C ASP A 3 -28.21 3.71 0.66
N VAL A 4 -28.05 4.75 -0.15
CA VAL A 4 -27.94 4.65 -1.62
C VAL A 4 -26.58 4.16 -1.99
N ILE A 5 -26.47 3.24 -2.95
CA ILE A 5 -25.18 2.69 -3.39
C ILE A 5 -24.48 3.57 -4.44
N GLU A 6 -25.23 4.33 -5.23
CA GLU A 6 -24.66 5.31 -6.15
C GLU A 6 -24.85 6.73 -5.57
N LYS A 7 -23.73 7.38 -5.24
CA LYS A 7 -23.68 8.73 -4.67
C LYS A 7 -22.72 9.61 -5.45
N VAL A 8 -22.98 10.89 -5.40
CA VAL A 8 -22.05 11.90 -5.90
C VAL A 8 -20.87 12.01 -4.93
N ALA A 9 -19.66 12.05 -5.48
CA ALA A 9 -18.45 12.26 -4.69
C ALA A 9 -18.47 13.60 -3.94
N PRO A 10 -17.76 13.70 -2.79
CA PRO A 10 -17.61 14.99 -2.11
C PRO A 10 -17.01 16.05 -3.04
N GLY A 11 -17.62 17.22 -3.12
CA GLY A 11 -17.14 18.35 -3.92
C GLY A 11 -15.85 18.95 -3.34
N VAL A 12 -15.23 19.86 -4.10
CA VAL A 12 -13.94 20.48 -3.74
C VAL A 12 -13.97 21.15 -2.36
N ILE A 13 -15.06 21.87 -2.03
CA ILE A 13 -15.19 22.58 -0.74
C ILE A 13 -15.23 21.61 0.46
N ALA A 14 -15.76 20.40 0.26
CA ALA A 14 -15.85 19.39 1.31
C ALA A 14 -14.52 18.65 1.55
N ARG A 15 -13.59 18.74 0.62
CA ARG A 15 -12.31 18.01 0.68
C ARG A 15 -11.27 18.75 1.51
N GLN A 16 -10.39 17.99 2.12
CA GLN A 16 -9.21 18.47 2.82
C GLN A 16 -7.96 17.79 2.25
N SER A 17 -6.81 18.48 2.28
CA SER A 17 -5.55 17.94 1.83
C SER A 17 -5.16 16.66 2.61
N VAL A 18 -4.62 15.69 1.89
CA VAL A 18 -4.11 14.43 2.45
C VAL A 18 -2.77 14.70 3.13
N SER A 19 -2.69 14.48 4.44
CA SER A 19 -1.51 14.76 5.25
C SER A 19 -1.25 13.72 6.36
N GLN A 20 -2.10 12.71 6.46
CA GLN A 20 -1.93 11.63 7.44
C GLN A 20 -1.61 10.32 6.71
N PRO A 21 -0.60 9.55 7.16
CA PRO A 21 -0.25 8.30 6.51
C PRO A 21 -1.29 7.20 6.77
N VAL A 22 -1.46 6.33 5.78
CA VAL A 22 -1.90 4.96 5.98
C VAL A 22 -0.63 4.14 6.13
N GLN A 23 -0.38 3.63 7.33
CA GLN A 23 0.77 2.77 7.59
C GLN A 23 0.49 1.39 7.01
N THR A 24 1.17 1.03 5.93
CA THR A 24 0.97 -0.28 5.30
C THR A 24 1.71 -1.39 6.05
N GLY A 25 2.74 -1.03 6.82
CA GLY A 25 3.63 -1.98 7.47
C GLY A 25 4.62 -2.66 6.52
N LEU A 26 4.62 -2.24 5.25
CA LEU A 26 5.56 -2.71 4.23
C LEU A 26 6.69 -1.70 4.05
N LYS A 27 7.92 -2.11 4.35
CA LYS A 27 9.10 -1.23 4.31
C LYS A 27 9.24 -0.49 2.99
N CYS A 28 9.06 -1.20 1.88
CA CYS A 28 9.19 -0.63 0.54
C CYS A 28 8.10 0.41 0.23
N LEU A 29 6.85 0.22 0.70
CA LEU A 29 5.77 1.17 0.45
C LEU A 29 5.90 2.40 1.33
N ASP A 30 5.97 2.21 2.65
CA ASP A 30 5.97 3.31 3.60
C ASP A 30 7.20 4.22 3.42
N SER A 31 8.33 3.67 2.92
CA SER A 31 9.53 4.46 2.63
C SER A 31 9.53 5.12 1.23
N MET A 32 9.01 4.45 0.19
CA MET A 32 9.19 4.91 -1.21
C MET A 32 7.92 5.38 -1.89
N VAL A 33 6.78 4.76 -1.59
CA VAL A 33 5.48 5.02 -2.24
C VAL A 33 4.39 5.16 -1.16
N PRO A 34 4.51 6.16 -0.27
CA PRO A 34 3.62 6.29 0.88
C PRO A 34 2.19 6.60 0.44
N VAL A 35 1.23 6.01 1.15
CA VAL A 35 -0.19 6.19 0.95
C VAL A 35 -0.76 7.05 2.08
N GLY A 36 -1.57 8.04 1.75
CA GLY A 36 -2.23 8.92 2.72
C GLY A 36 -3.70 8.59 2.92
N ARG A 37 -4.23 8.95 4.09
CA ARG A 37 -5.67 8.79 4.42
C ARG A 37 -6.52 9.70 3.54
N GLY A 38 -7.35 9.08 2.70
CA GLY A 38 -8.18 9.76 1.70
C GLY A 38 -7.59 9.75 0.29
N GLN A 39 -6.42 9.13 0.08
CA GLN A 39 -5.77 8.95 -1.22
C GLN A 39 -6.36 7.76 -1.97
N ARG A 40 -6.25 7.79 -3.30
CA ARG A 40 -6.53 6.69 -4.21
C ARG A 40 -5.21 6.20 -4.79
N GLU A 41 -4.73 5.07 -4.33
CA GLU A 41 -3.46 4.51 -4.81
C GLU A 41 -3.70 3.18 -5.50
N LEU A 42 -3.36 3.11 -6.78
CA LEU A 42 -3.59 1.92 -7.59
C LEU A 42 -2.54 0.84 -7.29
N ILE A 43 -2.98 -0.39 -7.11
CA ILE A 43 -2.11 -1.58 -7.09
C ILE A 43 -2.25 -2.28 -8.45
N ILE A 44 -1.17 -2.31 -9.24
CA ILE A 44 -1.20 -2.80 -10.62
C ILE A 44 -0.08 -3.80 -10.88
N GLY A 45 -0.35 -4.82 -11.67
CA GLY A 45 0.62 -5.84 -12.08
C GLY A 45 -0.04 -7.10 -12.63
N ASP A 46 0.76 -8.02 -13.12
CA ASP A 46 0.29 -9.29 -13.70
C ASP A 46 -0.31 -10.23 -12.64
N ARG A 47 -0.91 -11.31 -13.10
CA ARG A 47 -1.41 -12.37 -12.21
C ARG A 47 -0.31 -12.89 -11.30
N GLN A 48 -0.68 -13.18 -10.04
CA GLN A 48 0.20 -13.82 -9.06
C GLN A 48 1.47 -13.03 -8.71
N THR A 49 1.53 -11.73 -8.96
CA THR A 49 2.65 -10.86 -8.55
C THR A 49 2.58 -10.38 -7.10
N GLY A 50 1.52 -10.76 -6.37
CA GLY A 50 1.37 -10.40 -4.95
C GLY A 50 0.47 -9.18 -4.69
N LYS A 51 -0.34 -8.71 -5.65
CA LYS A 51 -1.24 -7.56 -5.47
C LYS A 51 -2.17 -7.69 -4.26
N THR A 52 -2.88 -8.82 -4.17
CA THR A 52 -3.77 -9.13 -3.03
C THR A 52 -2.98 -9.22 -1.72
N ALA A 53 -1.74 -9.75 -1.74
CA ALA A 53 -0.90 -9.83 -0.54
C ALA A 53 -0.59 -8.45 0.02
N VAL A 54 -0.17 -7.49 -0.82
CA VAL A 54 0.07 -6.10 -0.44
C VAL A 54 -1.18 -5.47 0.20
N ALA A 55 -2.36 -5.71 -0.39
CA ALA A 55 -3.63 -5.21 0.14
C ALA A 55 -3.98 -5.82 1.50
N VAL A 56 -3.81 -7.14 1.65
CA VAL A 56 -4.10 -7.87 2.91
C VAL A 56 -3.12 -7.46 4.01
N ASP A 57 -1.82 -7.32 3.70
CA ASP A 57 -0.82 -6.83 4.67
C ASP A 57 -1.17 -5.42 5.15
N THR A 58 -1.63 -4.54 4.24
CA THR A 58 -2.09 -3.21 4.60
C THR A 58 -3.29 -3.25 5.56
N ILE A 59 -4.26 -4.15 5.33
CA ILE A 59 -5.40 -4.34 6.25
C ILE A 59 -4.92 -4.84 7.61
N ILE A 60 -4.07 -5.86 7.65
CA ILE A 60 -3.54 -6.44 8.89
C ILE A 60 -2.85 -5.38 9.74
N ASN A 61 -2.10 -4.48 9.10
CA ASN A 61 -1.38 -3.40 9.81
C ASN A 61 -2.29 -2.29 10.36
N GLN A 62 -3.59 -2.28 10.05
CA GLN A 62 -4.51 -1.27 10.59
C GLN A 62 -4.97 -1.58 12.03
N LYS A 63 -4.54 -2.71 12.61
CA LYS A 63 -4.84 -3.02 14.01
C LYS A 63 -4.39 -1.90 14.94
N GLY A 64 -5.33 -1.33 15.70
CA GLY A 64 -5.05 -0.22 16.62
C GLY A 64 -4.87 1.16 15.95
N GLN A 65 -5.03 1.27 14.63
CA GLN A 65 -4.90 2.54 13.89
C GLN A 65 -6.21 3.33 13.76
N ASN A 66 -7.28 2.89 14.42
CA ASN A 66 -8.63 3.47 14.34
C ASN A 66 -9.12 3.63 12.88
N MET A 67 -8.92 2.59 12.10
CA MET A 67 -9.33 2.55 10.69
C MET A 67 -10.20 1.30 10.45
N THR A 68 -11.39 1.52 9.90
CA THR A 68 -12.25 0.42 9.43
C THR A 68 -11.84 0.04 8.02
N CYS A 69 -11.66 -1.24 7.77
CA CYS A 69 -11.28 -1.75 6.46
C CYS A 69 -12.49 -2.39 5.75
N VAL A 70 -12.58 -2.20 4.44
CA VAL A 70 -13.57 -2.84 3.57
C VAL A 70 -12.80 -3.57 2.47
N TYR A 71 -12.89 -4.89 2.43
CA TYR A 71 -12.32 -5.69 1.36
C TYR A 71 -13.42 -6.14 0.40
N VAL A 72 -13.38 -5.66 -0.83
CA VAL A 72 -14.35 -5.98 -1.87
C VAL A 72 -13.74 -6.97 -2.85
N ALA A 73 -14.16 -8.23 -2.79
CA ALA A 73 -13.77 -9.28 -3.72
C ALA A 73 -14.73 -9.31 -4.91
N ILE A 74 -14.22 -9.03 -6.11
CA ILE A 74 -15.03 -8.91 -7.33
C ILE A 74 -14.62 -10.00 -8.32
N GLY A 75 -15.52 -10.90 -8.66
CA GLY A 75 -15.28 -11.97 -9.65
C GLY A 75 -14.15 -12.92 -9.28
N GLN A 76 -13.78 -13.00 -7.99
CA GLN A 76 -12.76 -13.90 -7.48
C GLN A 76 -13.30 -15.32 -7.29
N LYS A 77 -12.42 -16.32 -7.37
CA LYS A 77 -12.79 -17.70 -6.99
C LYS A 77 -13.13 -17.75 -5.50
N ALA A 78 -14.17 -18.48 -5.13
CA ALA A 78 -14.59 -18.65 -3.73
C ALA A 78 -13.44 -19.15 -2.83
N SER A 79 -12.57 -20.04 -3.35
CA SER A 79 -11.37 -20.49 -2.63
C SER A 79 -10.37 -19.36 -2.34
N SER A 80 -10.20 -18.42 -3.27
CA SER A 80 -9.31 -17.25 -3.08
C SER A 80 -9.87 -16.33 -2.01
N ILE A 81 -11.18 -16.06 -2.06
CA ILE A 81 -11.87 -15.25 -1.04
C ILE A 81 -11.73 -15.89 0.34
N LYS A 82 -11.95 -17.20 0.44
CA LYS A 82 -11.78 -17.95 1.70
C LYS A 82 -10.36 -17.85 2.25
N ASN A 83 -9.34 -17.91 1.40
CA ASN A 83 -7.95 -17.77 1.82
C ASN A 83 -7.65 -16.37 2.38
N VAL A 84 -8.19 -15.32 1.77
CA VAL A 84 -8.05 -13.94 2.28
C VAL A 84 -8.75 -13.80 3.64
N VAL A 85 -10.00 -14.26 3.75
CA VAL A 85 -10.74 -14.23 5.02
C VAL A 85 -9.98 -14.97 6.12
N ARG A 86 -9.47 -16.18 5.83
CA ARG A 86 -8.67 -16.96 6.78
C ARG A 86 -7.41 -16.21 7.23
N ALA A 87 -6.70 -15.55 6.30
CA ALA A 87 -5.51 -14.76 6.66
C ALA A 87 -5.88 -13.58 7.58
N LEU A 88 -6.98 -12.89 7.31
CA LEU A 88 -7.48 -11.81 8.15
C LEU A 88 -7.94 -12.32 9.53
N GLU A 89 -8.61 -13.47 9.59
CA GLU A 89 -9.01 -14.13 10.86
C GLU A 89 -7.80 -14.50 11.71
N GLN A 90 -6.80 -15.15 11.09
CA GLN A 90 -5.57 -15.55 11.79
C GLN A 90 -4.77 -14.37 12.34
N ALA A 91 -4.81 -13.23 11.64
CA ALA A 91 -4.20 -11.99 12.09
C ALA A 91 -5.04 -11.20 13.12
N GLY A 92 -6.28 -11.64 13.40
CA GLY A 92 -7.23 -10.89 14.25
C GLY A 92 -7.68 -9.57 13.61
N ALA A 93 -7.73 -9.52 12.28
CA ALA A 93 -8.10 -8.33 11.53
C ALA A 93 -9.61 -8.26 11.21
N MET A 94 -10.36 -9.34 11.46
CA MET A 94 -11.81 -9.37 11.21
C MET A 94 -12.60 -8.45 12.13
N ASP A 95 -12.08 -8.07 13.30
CA ASP A 95 -12.74 -7.17 14.24
C ASP A 95 -12.99 -5.76 13.66
N TYR A 96 -12.17 -5.36 12.69
CA TYR A 96 -12.25 -4.04 12.05
C TYR A 96 -12.37 -4.13 10.52
N THR A 97 -12.67 -5.32 9.98
CA THR A 97 -12.74 -5.54 8.51
C THR A 97 -14.13 -6.03 8.10
N ILE A 98 -14.69 -5.37 7.10
CA ILE A 98 -15.92 -5.77 6.39
C ILE A 98 -15.51 -6.44 5.10
N VAL A 99 -16.03 -7.64 4.82
CA VAL A 99 -15.80 -8.35 3.56
C VAL A 99 -17.07 -8.30 2.72
N VAL A 100 -16.96 -7.74 1.52
CA VAL A 100 -18.01 -7.72 0.50
C VAL A 100 -17.56 -8.62 -0.63
N ALA A 101 -18.29 -9.70 -0.88
CA ALA A 101 -17.90 -10.70 -1.86
C ALA A 101 -18.94 -10.85 -2.95
N ALA A 102 -18.53 -10.69 -4.20
CA ALA A 102 -19.25 -11.15 -5.39
C ALA A 102 -18.33 -12.11 -6.16
N SER A 103 -18.51 -13.41 -5.93
CA SER A 103 -17.65 -14.44 -6.51
C SER A 103 -17.81 -14.57 -8.03
N ALA A 104 -16.90 -15.31 -8.66
CA ALA A 104 -16.94 -15.57 -10.10
C ALA A 104 -18.21 -16.34 -10.54
N SER A 105 -18.93 -16.99 -9.62
CA SER A 105 -20.19 -17.67 -9.88
C SER A 105 -21.41 -16.76 -9.76
N GLU A 106 -21.26 -15.55 -9.23
CA GLU A 106 -22.32 -14.56 -9.14
C GLU A 106 -22.61 -13.92 -10.51
N SER A 107 -23.81 -13.35 -10.65
CA SER A 107 -24.17 -12.63 -11.88
C SER A 107 -23.27 -11.41 -12.11
N ALA A 108 -23.12 -11.02 -13.38
CA ALA A 108 -22.37 -9.81 -13.75
C ALA A 108 -22.93 -8.56 -13.06
N ALA A 109 -24.24 -8.49 -12.84
CA ALA A 109 -24.87 -7.38 -12.11
C ALA A 109 -24.41 -7.33 -10.64
N MET A 110 -24.29 -8.47 -9.96
CA MET A 110 -23.78 -8.53 -8.59
C MET A 110 -22.29 -8.16 -8.52
N GLN A 111 -21.48 -8.65 -9.46
CA GLN A 111 -20.06 -8.26 -9.54
C GLN A 111 -19.89 -6.76 -9.81
N TYR A 112 -20.74 -6.19 -10.66
CA TYR A 112 -20.74 -4.75 -10.93
C TYR A 112 -21.09 -3.93 -9.68
N VAL A 113 -22.18 -4.29 -8.98
CA VAL A 113 -22.74 -3.47 -7.90
C VAL A 113 -21.96 -3.61 -6.59
N SER A 114 -21.24 -4.72 -6.40
CA SER A 114 -20.49 -4.99 -5.16
C SER A 114 -19.47 -3.90 -4.82
N ALA A 115 -18.78 -3.33 -5.81
CA ALA A 115 -17.82 -2.25 -5.62
C ALA A 115 -18.48 -1.00 -5.04
N TYR A 116 -19.65 -0.62 -5.57
CA TYR A 116 -20.41 0.53 -5.08
C TYR A 116 -20.99 0.28 -3.69
N SER A 117 -21.44 -0.93 -3.43
CA SER A 117 -21.94 -1.34 -2.10
C SER A 117 -20.85 -1.22 -1.05
N GLY A 118 -19.66 -1.76 -1.33
CA GLY A 118 -18.49 -1.62 -0.45
C GLY A 118 -18.08 -0.15 -0.24
N CYS A 119 -18.10 0.65 -1.32
CA CYS A 119 -17.81 2.08 -1.23
C CYS A 119 -18.77 2.80 -0.27
N THR A 120 -20.07 2.55 -0.39
CA THR A 120 -21.08 3.12 0.50
C THR A 120 -20.86 2.72 1.98
N MET A 121 -20.42 1.47 2.23
CA MET A 121 -20.06 1.05 3.58
C MET A 121 -18.84 1.84 4.11
N GLY A 122 -17.82 2.06 3.30
CA GLY A 122 -16.67 2.89 3.67
C GLY A 122 -17.03 4.36 3.91
N GLU A 123 -17.91 4.92 3.09
CA GLU A 123 -18.41 6.29 3.23
C GLU A 123 -19.19 6.49 4.54
N TYR A 124 -19.87 5.47 5.03
CA TYR A 124 -20.57 5.51 6.31
C TYR A 124 -19.64 5.97 7.45
N PHE A 125 -18.41 5.50 7.46
CA PHE A 125 -17.40 5.88 8.46
C PHE A 125 -16.82 7.27 8.15
N ARG A 126 -16.41 7.52 6.90
CA ARG A 126 -15.87 8.81 6.46
C ARG A 126 -16.80 9.97 6.83
N ASP A 127 -18.07 9.86 6.47
CA ASP A 127 -19.05 10.93 6.64
C ASP A 127 -19.42 11.20 8.12
N ARG A 128 -18.94 10.32 9.02
CA ARG A 128 -19.08 10.46 10.48
C ARG A 128 -17.78 10.84 11.19
N GLY A 129 -16.78 11.31 10.43
CA GLY A 129 -15.52 11.77 11.00
C GLY A 129 -14.63 10.62 11.48
N GLN A 130 -14.71 9.48 10.81
CA GLN A 130 -13.86 8.32 11.02
C GLN A 130 -13.04 8.04 9.76
N ASP A 131 -12.02 7.18 9.89
CA ASP A 131 -11.18 6.79 8.77
C ASP A 131 -11.55 5.37 8.30
N ALA A 132 -11.63 5.21 6.99
CA ALA A 132 -11.86 3.91 6.37
C ALA A 132 -10.86 3.66 5.22
N LEU A 133 -10.52 2.39 5.03
CA LEU A 133 -9.72 1.88 3.92
C LEU A 133 -10.57 0.93 3.11
N ILE A 134 -10.63 1.11 1.78
CA ILE A 134 -11.33 0.18 0.90
C ILE A 134 -10.37 -0.41 -0.13
N ILE A 135 -10.43 -1.73 -0.27
CA ILE A 135 -9.71 -2.50 -1.28
C ILE A 135 -10.72 -2.99 -2.32
N TYR A 136 -10.44 -2.77 -3.60
CA TYR A 136 -11.24 -3.35 -4.70
C TYR A 136 -10.40 -4.42 -5.42
N ASP A 137 -10.68 -5.68 -5.16
CA ASP A 137 -9.93 -6.82 -5.73
C ASP A 137 -10.80 -7.67 -6.66
N ASP A 138 -10.91 -7.38 -7.98
CA ASP A 138 -10.22 -6.31 -8.71
C ASP A 138 -11.19 -5.56 -9.63
N LEU A 139 -10.83 -4.36 -9.99
CA LEU A 139 -11.62 -3.52 -10.90
C LEU A 139 -11.54 -3.97 -12.37
N SER A 140 -10.54 -4.76 -12.77
CA SER A 140 -10.49 -5.37 -14.10
C SER A 140 -11.69 -6.28 -14.31
N LYS A 141 -12.03 -7.10 -13.31
CA LYS A 141 -13.19 -7.97 -13.35
C LYS A 141 -14.51 -7.20 -13.28
N GLN A 142 -14.55 -6.11 -12.50
CA GLN A 142 -15.70 -5.22 -12.52
C GLN A 142 -15.96 -4.66 -13.92
N ALA A 143 -14.93 -4.21 -14.62
CA ALA A 143 -15.05 -3.71 -15.98
C ALA A 143 -15.55 -4.78 -16.96
N VAL A 144 -15.06 -6.02 -16.83
CA VAL A 144 -15.54 -7.17 -17.63
C VAL A 144 -17.01 -7.46 -17.34
N ALA A 145 -17.43 -7.47 -16.07
CA ALA A 145 -18.83 -7.66 -15.69
C ALA A 145 -19.72 -6.54 -16.26
N TYR A 146 -19.26 -5.29 -16.19
CA TYR A 146 -19.99 -4.16 -16.77
C TYR A 146 -20.08 -4.23 -18.30
N ARG A 147 -19.02 -4.69 -18.98
CA ARG A 147 -19.04 -4.98 -20.42
C ARG A 147 -20.09 -6.02 -20.76
N GLN A 148 -20.16 -7.11 -20.00
CA GLN A 148 -21.16 -8.16 -20.20
C GLN A 148 -22.59 -7.62 -20.06
N VAL A 149 -22.88 -6.87 -19.01
CA VAL A 149 -24.21 -6.23 -18.80
C VAL A 149 -24.53 -5.28 -19.96
N SER A 150 -23.58 -4.45 -20.37
CA SER A 150 -23.77 -3.47 -21.47
C SER A 150 -24.07 -4.14 -22.81
N LEU A 151 -23.37 -5.23 -23.14
CA LEU A 151 -23.60 -6.00 -24.37
C LEU A 151 -24.97 -6.70 -24.35
N LEU A 152 -25.39 -7.24 -23.21
CA LEU A 152 -26.73 -7.81 -23.05
C LEU A 152 -27.84 -6.77 -23.24
N LEU A 153 -27.58 -5.53 -22.82
CA LEU A 153 -28.48 -4.39 -23.03
C LEU A 153 -28.35 -3.79 -24.45
N ARG A 154 -27.59 -4.44 -25.34
CA ARG A 154 -27.37 -4.00 -26.73
C ARG A 154 -26.80 -2.56 -26.85
N ARG A 155 -26.02 -2.12 -25.85
CA ARG A 155 -25.29 -0.86 -25.94
C ARG A 155 -24.16 -0.99 -26.96
N PRO A 156 -23.89 0.03 -27.78
CA PRO A 156 -22.83 -0.04 -28.78
C PRO A 156 -21.44 -0.24 -28.12
N PRO A 157 -20.67 -1.25 -28.55
CA PRO A 157 -19.33 -1.48 -28.01
C PRO A 157 -18.32 -0.46 -28.54
N GLY A 158 -17.39 -0.04 -27.69
CA GLY A 158 -16.22 0.72 -28.05
C GLY A 158 -14.94 -0.12 -28.10
N ARG A 159 -13.80 0.45 -27.70
CA ARG A 159 -12.50 -0.21 -27.67
C ARG A 159 -12.57 -1.47 -26.81
N GLU A 160 -12.03 -2.58 -27.31
CA GLU A 160 -12.02 -3.91 -26.64
C GLU A 160 -13.43 -4.39 -26.23
N ALA A 161 -14.46 -3.95 -26.99
CA ALA A 161 -15.87 -4.19 -26.71
C ALA A 161 -16.37 -3.63 -25.36
N PHE A 162 -15.63 -2.76 -24.69
CA PHE A 162 -16.12 -2.03 -23.54
C PHE A 162 -17.13 -0.95 -23.94
N PRO A 163 -18.13 -0.65 -23.10
CA PRO A 163 -19.04 0.47 -23.34
C PRO A 163 -18.28 1.79 -23.22
N GLY A 164 -18.76 2.84 -23.92
CA GLY A 164 -18.11 4.15 -23.95
C GLY A 164 -17.97 4.84 -22.59
N ASP A 165 -18.79 4.43 -21.62
CA ASP A 165 -18.79 4.97 -20.26
C ASP A 165 -17.99 4.14 -19.25
N VAL A 166 -17.10 3.24 -19.70
CA VAL A 166 -16.26 2.44 -18.77
C VAL A 166 -15.28 3.32 -17.97
N PHE A 167 -14.80 4.43 -18.50
CA PHE A 167 -14.04 5.41 -17.73
C PHE A 167 -14.90 5.96 -16.59
N TYR A 168 -16.12 6.35 -16.86
CA TYR A 168 -17.06 6.87 -15.88
C TYR A 168 -17.45 5.83 -14.83
N LEU A 169 -17.49 4.54 -15.19
CA LEU A 169 -17.66 3.45 -14.23
C LEU A 169 -16.67 3.54 -13.06
N HIS A 170 -15.38 3.67 -13.36
CA HIS A 170 -14.33 3.72 -12.35
C HIS A 170 -14.15 5.12 -11.74
N SER A 171 -14.29 6.19 -12.51
CA SER A 171 -14.10 7.55 -12.00
C SER A 171 -15.16 7.92 -10.97
N ARG A 172 -16.45 7.64 -11.22
CA ARG A 172 -17.50 7.92 -10.24
C ARG A 172 -17.43 7.06 -8.98
N LEU A 173 -16.78 5.89 -9.05
CA LEU A 173 -16.48 5.06 -7.88
C LEU A 173 -15.31 5.62 -7.09
N LEU A 174 -14.17 5.83 -7.75
CA LEU A 174 -12.91 6.19 -7.10
C LEU A 174 -12.88 7.63 -6.60
N GLU A 175 -13.59 8.56 -7.26
CA GLU A 175 -13.73 9.94 -6.78
C GLU A 175 -14.46 10.05 -5.43
N ARG A 176 -15.20 9.04 -5.02
CA ARG A 176 -15.83 8.96 -3.72
C ARG A 176 -14.82 8.76 -2.58
N ALA A 177 -13.62 8.22 -2.88
CA ALA A 177 -12.52 8.18 -1.94
C ALA A 177 -11.92 9.58 -1.79
N ALA A 178 -11.94 10.08 -0.57
CA ALA A 178 -11.47 11.43 -0.25
C ALA A 178 -11.25 11.59 1.25
N ARG A 179 -10.48 12.61 1.62
CA ARG A 179 -10.48 13.15 2.96
C ARG A 179 -11.45 14.33 3.02
N VAL A 180 -12.41 14.29 3.92
CA VAL A 180 -13.41 15.35 4.11
C VAL A 180 -13.08 16.19 5.35
N ASN A 181 -13.38 17.49 5.27
CA ASN A 181 -13.13 18.43 6.34
C ASN A 181 -14.18 18.36 7.46
N ALA A 182 -13.92 19.05 8.57
CA ALA A 182 -14.78 19.05 9.75
C ALA A 182 -16.16 19.66 9.49
N ASP A 183 -16.25 20.70 8.65
CA ASP A 183 -17.49 21.37 8.33
C ASP A 183 -18.44 20.44 7.55
N TYR A 184 -17.88 19.64 6.63
CA TYR A 184 -18.66 18.61 5.93
C TYR A 184 -19.22 17.58 6.91
N VAL A 185 -18.38 17.06 7.82
CA VAL A 185 -18.79 16.05 8.81
C VAL A 185 -19.85 16.61 9.76
N GLU A 186 -19.69 17.82 10.25
CA GLU A 186 -20.66 18.48 11.11
C GLU A 186 -22.01 18.66 10.41
N LYS A 187 -21.98 19.14 9.17
CA LYS A 187 -23.19 19.30 8.35
C LYS A 187 -23.87 17.97 8.07
N PHE A 188 -23.11 16.94 7.68
CA PHE A 188 -23.65 15.61 7.38
C PHE A 188 -24.29 14.97 8.61
N THR A 189 -23.66 15.10 9.77
CA THR A 189 -24.14 14.54 11.05
C THR A 189 -25.15 15.44 11.78
N LYS A 190 -25.57 16.54 11.14
CA LYS A 190 -26.49 17.54 11.73
C LYS A 190 -26.02 18.07 13.09
N GLY A 191 -24.70 18.27 13.22
CA GLY A 191 -24.09 18.80 14.45
C GLY A 191 -23.77 17.75 15.51
N ALA A 192 -24.04 16.45 15.26
CA ALA A 192 -23.73 15.38 16.22
C ALA A 192 -22.23 15.13 16.37
N VAL A 193 -21.45 15.37 15.31
CA VAL A 193 -19.98 15.23 15.32
C VAL A 193 -19.36 16.57 14.91
N LYS A 194 -18.54 17.15 15.81
CA LYS A 194 -17.87 18.45 15.59
C LYS A 194 -16.37 18.33 15.61
N GLY A 195 -15.70 19.15 14.80
CA GLY A 195 -14.23 19.27 14.80
C GLY A 195 -13.47 18.02 14.34
N ARG A 196 -14.15 17.05 13.73
CA ARG A 196 -13.53 15.81 13.22
C ARG A 196 -13.53 15.79 11.70
N THR A 197 -12.40 15.39 11.13
CA THR A 197 -12.28 15.06 9.72
C THR A 197 -12.50 13.56 9.52
N GLY A 198 -12.96 13.17 8.35
CA GLY A 198 -13.10 11.76 7.99
C GLY A 198 -12.36 11.45 6.69
N SER A 199 -12.00 10.18 6.48
CA SER A 199 -11.37 9.77 5.24
C SER A 199 -11.86 8.42 4.72
N LEU A 200 -11.87 8.27 3.41
CA LEU A 200 -11.99 6.99 2.71
C LEU A 200 -10.81 6.88 1.76
N THR A 201 -9.89 5.99 2.09
CA THR A 201 -8.71 5.67 1.27
C THR A 201 -9.04 4.50 0.36
N ALA A 202 -8.73 4.57 -0.92
CA ALA A 202 -9.00 3.49 -1.86
C ALA A 202 -7.70 2.89 -2.39
N LEU A 203 -7.61 1.56 -2.34
CA LEU A 203 -6.60 0.76 -3.01
C LEU A 203 -7.27 -0.13 -4.06
N PRO A 204 -7.57 0.41 -5.26
CA PRO A 204 -8.04 -0.41 -6.36
C PRO A 204 -6.93 -1.32 -6.88
N ILE A 205 -7.28 -2.54 -7.25
CA ILE A 205 -6.39 -3.49 -7.90
C ILE A 205 -6.76 -3.60 -9.38
N ILE A 206 -5.76 -3.52 -10.24
CA ILE A 206 -5.87 -3.77 -11.67
C ILE A 206 -4.90 -4.88 -12.07
N GLU A 207 -5.40 -5.81 -12.89
CA GLU A 207 -4.60 -6.88 -13.47
C GLU A 207 -4.11 -6.47 -14.86
N THR A 208 -2.80 -6.59 -15.09
CA THR A 208 -2.18 -6.45 -16.41
C THR A 208 -1.92 -7.82 -17.04
N GLN A 209 -1.66 -7.83 -18.34
CA GLN A 209 -1.18 -8.99 -19.08
C GLN A 209 0.21 -8.67 -19.64
N ALA A 210 1.20 -9.50 -19.32
CA ALA A 210 2.59 -9.32 -19.74
C ALA A 210 3.18 -7.92 -19.42
N GLY A 211 2.77 -7.32 -18.30
CA GLY A 211 3.21 -5.99 -17.89
C GLY A 211 2.67 -4.83 -18.69
N ASP A 212 1.69 -5.05 -19.58
CA ASP A 212 1.13 -3.99 -20.44
C ASP A 212 0.24 -3.02 -19.63
N VAL A 213 0.83 -1.90 -19.24
CA VAL A 213 0.14 -0.78 -18.59
C VAL A 213 -0.55 0.16 -19.58
N SER A 214 -0.30 -0.01 -20.89
CA SER A 214 -0.89 0.80 -21.96
C SER A 214 -2.27 0.29 -22.42
N ALA A 215 -2.71 -0.85 -21.91
CA ALA A 215 -4.02 -1.41 -22.16
C ALA A 215 -5.15 -0.45 -21.69
N PHE A 216 -6.35 -0.64 -22.23
CA PHE A 216 -7.42 0.34 -22.10
C PHE A 216 -7.87 0.57 -20.65
N VAL A 217 -8.15 -0.49 -19.89
CA VAL A 217 -8.60 -0.36 -18.49
C VAL A 217 -7.49 0.15 -17.57
N PRO A 218 -6.24 -0.38 -17.63
CA PRO A 218 -5.12 0.16 -16.86
C PRO A 218 -4.92 1.66 -17.03
N THR A 219 -4.84 2.15 -18.28
CA THR A 219 -4.63 3.59 -18.55
C THR A 219 -5.73 4.47 -17.98
N ASN A 220 -6.98 4.03 -18.04
CA ASN A 220 -8.10 4.73 -17.44
C ASN A 220 -7.93 4.88 -15.93
N VAL A 221 -7.63 3.78 -15.24
CA VAL A 221 -7.53 3.80 -13.77
C VAL A 221 -6.28 4.54 -13.29
N ILE A 222 -5.15 4.44 -13.98
CA ILE A 222 -3.95 5.24 -13.70
C ILE A 222 -4.25 6.74 -13.76
N SER A 223 -5.08 7.17 -14.72
CA SER A 223 -5.44 8.59 -14.85
C SER A 223 -6.38 9.11 -13.75
N ILE A 224 -7.19 8.22 -13.15
CA ILE A 224 -8.15 8.57 -12.09
C ILE A 224 -7.47 8.59 -10.72
N THR A 225 -6.44 7.76 -10.50
CA THR A 225 -5.79 7.58 -9.20
C THR A 225 -4.69 8.61 -8.92
N ASP A 226 -4.31 8.73 -7.65
CA ASP A 226 -3.30 9.67 -7.17
C ASP A 226 -1.89 9.06 -7.16
N GLY A 227 -1.71 8.00 -7.93
CA GLY A 227 -0.47 7.26 -8.08
C GLY A 227 -0.71 5.77 -8.26
N GLN A 228 0.38 5.01 -8.39
CA GLN A 228 0.34 3.57 -8.59
C GLN A 228 1.51 2.85 -7.91
N ILE A 229 1.22 1.68 -7.37
CA ILE A 229 2.15 0.68 -6.89
C ILE A 229 2.23 -0.40 -7.97
N PHE A 230 3.34 -0.45 -8.69
CA PHE A 230 3.54 -1.41 -9.77
C PHE A 230 4.29 -2.65 -9.28
N LEU A 231 3.65 -3.82 -9.41
CA LEU A 231 4.28 -5.10 -9.12
C LEU A 231 4.73 -5.78 -10.40
N GLU A 232 6.02 -6.08 -10.46
CA GLU A 232 6.70 -6.59 -11.65
C GLU A 232 6.98 -8.09 -11.54
N THR A 233 6.62 -8.84 -12.59
CA THR A 233 6.79 -10.29 -12.66
C THR A 233 8.25 -10.71 -12.59
N SER A 234 9.17 -9.96 -13.20
CA SER A 234 10.60 -10.23 -13.18
C SER A 234 11.17 -10.16 -11.76
N LEU A 235 10.77 -9.16 -10.97
CA LEU A 235 11.16 -9.02 -9.56
C LEU A 235 10.57 -10.14 -8.71
N PHE A 236 9.32 -10.52 -8.96
CA PHE A 236 8.68 -11.63 -8.24
C PHE A 236 9.40 -12.95 -8.47
N ASN A 237 9.76 -13.24 -9.71
CA ASN A 237 10.45 -14.46 -10.10
C ASN A 237 11.91 -14.50 -9.60
N SER A 238 12.56 -13.34 -9.46
CA SER A 238 13.90 -13.21 -8.85
C SER A 238 13.88 -13.30 -7.32
N GLY A 239 12.71 -13.52 -6.71
CA GLY A 239 12.57 -13.66 -5.25
C GLY A 239 12.52 -12.34 -4.48
N ILE A 240 12.36 -11.20 -5.15
CA ILE A 240 12.13 -9.91 -4.50
C ILE A 240 10.64 -9.80 -4.18
N ARG A 241 10.28 -9.85 -2.92
CA ARG A 241 8.90 -9.81 -2.43
C ARG A 241 8.77 -8.88 -1.23
N PRO A 242 7.84 -7.89 -1.28
CA PRO A 242 6.95 -7.55 -2.39
C PRO A 242 7.69 -7.15 -3.67
N ALA A 243 7.14 -7.52 -4.82
CA ALA A 243 7.77 -7.32 -6.13
C ALA A 243 7.55 -5.90 -6.67
N ILE A 244 7.72 -4.89 -5.83
CA ILE A 244 7.41 -3.49 -6.14
C ILE A 244 8.55 -2.86 -6.95
N ASN A 245 8.22 -2.39 -8.14
CA ASN A 245 9.14 -1.61 -8.94
C ASN A 245 9.13 -0.14 -8.49
N ALA A 246 10.12 0.27 -7.70
CA ALA A 246 10.24 1.64 -7.19
C ALA A 246 10.50 2.71 -8.28
N GLY A 247 10.93 2.30 -9.48
CA GLY A 247 11.21 3.22 -10.59
C GLY A 247 9.96 3.76 -11.26
N ILE A 248 8.93 2.92 -11.38
CA ILE A 248 7.66 3.26 -12.04
C ILE A 248 6.48 3.38 -11.08
N SER A 249 6.69 3.06 -9.81
CA SER A 249 5.70 3.31 -8.75
C SER A 249 5.79 4.76 -8.29
N VAL A 250 4.65 5.42 -8.16
CA VAL A 250 4.56 6.85 -7.84
C VAL A 250 3.42 7.10 -6.87
N SER A 251 3.66 7.85 -5.81
CA SER A 251 2.63 8.46 -4.99
C SER A 251 2.63 9.99 -5.23
N ARG A 252 1.51 10.54 -5.70
CA ARG A 252 1.39 12.00 -5.93
C ARG A 252 1.29 12.78 -4.63
N VAL A 253 0.88 12.17 -3.54
CA VAL A 253 0.88 12.76 -2.20
C VAL A 253 2.29 12.76 -1.60
N GLY A 254 3.06 11.71 -1.84
CA GLY A 254 4.46 11.61 -1.48
C GLY A 254 4.72 11.78 0.02
N SER A 255 5.76 12.53 0.36
CA SER A 255 6.22 12.67 1.75
C SER A 255 5.24 13.38 2.70
N ALA A 256 4.18 14.01 2.19
CA ALA A 256 3.09 14.53 3.03
C ALA A 256 2.30 13.40 3.71
N ALA A 257 2.33 12.20 3.13
CA ALA A 257 1.72 10.97 3.67
C ALA A 257 2.73 10.11 4.46
N GLN A 258 3.82 10.67 4.95
CA GLN A 258 4.78 9.98 5.82
C GLN A 258 4.79 10.59 7.21
N THR A 259 5.05 9.76 8.22
CA THR A 259 5.39 10.25 9.55
C THR A 259 6.75 10.95 9.52
N LYS A 260 7.02 11.84 10.48
CA LYS A 260 8.32 12.52 10.59
C LYS A 260 9.48 11.51 10.67
N LEU A 261 9.25 10.41 11.38
CA LEU A 261 10.22 9.32 11.56
C LEU A 261 10.59 8.66 10.21
N ILE A 262 9.60 8.19 9.47
CA ILE A 262 9.86 7.51 8.18
C ILE A 262 10.38 8.50 7.14
N LYS A 263 9.86 9.73 7.10
CA LYS A 263 10.32 10.76 6.18
C LYS A 263 11.82 11.06 6.33
N ALA A 264 12.31 11.14 7.57
CA ALA A 264 13.73 11.38 7.84
C ALA A 264 14.64 10.23 7.36
N LEU A 265 14.11 8.99 7.35
CA LEU A 265 14.87 7.78 7.02
C LEU A 265 14.73 7.34 5.55
N SER A 266 13.73 7.82 4.84
CA SER A 266 13.40 7.31 3.49
C SER A 266 14.22 7.95 2.37
N GLY A 267 14.73 9.16 2.55
CA GLY A 267 15.37 9.94 1.48
C GLY A 267 16.56 9.24 0.83
N GLY A 268 17.43 8.64 1.62
CA GLY A 268 18.61 7.91 1.14
C GLY A 268 18.27 6.64 0.38
N ILE A 269 17.27 5.90 0.84
CA ILE A 269 16.90 4.58 0.31
C ILE A 269 16.45 4.64 -1.15
N ARG A 270 15.61 5.61 -1.49
CA ARG A 270 15.13 5.78 -2.87
C ARG A 270 16.28 6.12 -3.82
N THR A 271 17.20 6.98 -3.38
CA THR A 271 18.37 7.36 -4.15
C THR A 271 19.34 6.18 -4.33
N ASP A 272 19.63 5.45 -3.26
CA ASP A 272 20.49 4.25 -3.29
C ASP A 272 19.95 3.19 -4.26
N LEU A 273 18.63 2.95 -4.25
CA LEU A 273 18.01 1.98 -5.16
C LEU A 273 17.98 2.44 -6.62
N ALA A 274 17.78 3.73 -6.88
CA ALA A 274 17.83 4.27 -8.24
C ALA A 274 19.24 4.12 -8.83
N GLN A 275 20.27 4.51 -8.08
CA GLN A 275 21.67 4.35 -8.46
C GLN A 275 22.06 2.87 -8.63
N TYR A 276 21.61 2.01 -7.71
CA TYR A 276 21.85 0.56 -7.82
C TYR A 276 21.31 -0.02 -9.12
N ARG A 277 20.10 0.36 -9.53
CA ARG A 277 19.50 -0.17 -10.77
C ARG A 277 20.26 0.27 -12.02
N GLU A 278 20.67 1.52 -12.07
CA GLU A 278 21.48 2.04 -13.16
C GLU A 278 22.83 1.33 -13.23
N LEU A 279 23.53 1.24 -12.11
CA LEU A 279 24.83 0.60 -12.02
C LEU A 279 24.78 -0.93 -12.26
N ALA A 280 23.73 -1.62 -11.77
CA ALA A 280 23.57 -3.05 -11.97
C ALA A 280 23.39 -3.43 -13.46
N ALA A 281 22.74 -2.57 -14.25
CA ALA A 281 22.63 -2.74 -15.67
C ALA A 281 24.01 -2.62 -16.37
N PHE A 282 24.84 -1.67 -15.95
CA PHE A 282 26.21 -1.50 -16.47
C PHE A 282 27.15 -2.62 -16.01
N ALA A 283 27.03 -3.08 -14.75
CA ALA A 283 27.89 -4.08 -14.18
C ALA A 283 27.84 -5.45 -14.90
N GLN A 284 26.74 -5.72 -15.65
CA GLN A 284 26.63 -6.93 -16.46
C GLN A 284 27.59 -6.94 -17.68
N PHE A 285 28.07 -5.76 -18.10
CA PHE A 285 28.89 -5.60 -19.30
C PHE A 285 30.32 -5.13 -18.98
N ALA A 286 30.60 -4.67 -17.76
CA ALA A 286 31.89 -4.15 -17.36
C ALA A 286 32.76 -5.23 -16.69
N SER A 287 33.96 -5.45 -17.24
CA SER A 287 34.93 -6.42 -16.66
C SER A 287 35.64 -5.87 -15.41
N ASP A 288 35.82 -4.56 -15.30
CA ASP A 288 36.47 -3.88 -14.17
C ASP A 288 35.61 -2.72 -13.66
N LEU A 289 35.16 -2.83 -12.41
CA LEU A 289 34.46 -1.77 -11.72
C LEU A 289 35.40 -1.09 -10.71
N ASP A 290 35.37 0.23 -10.64
CA ASP A 290 36.08 0.96 -9.61
C ASP A 290 35.55 0.67 -8.19
N ALA A 291 36.33 0.96 -7.18
CA ALA A 291 35.98 0.68 -5.79
C ALA A 291 34.73 1.44 -5.30
N ALA A 292 34.47 2.64 -5.83
CA ALA A 292 33.31 3.45 -5.47
C ALA A 292 32.03 2.86 -6.05
N THR A 293 32.06 2.50 -7.32
CA THR A 293 30.93 1.82 -8.02
C THR A 293 30.59 0.48 -7.36
N LYS A 294 31.64 -0.32 -7.02
CA LYS A 294 31.45 -1.58 -6.31
C LYS A 294 30.77 -1.38 -4.96
N LYS A 295 31.20 -0.38 -4.18
CA LYS A 295 30.59 -0.04 -2.89
C LYS A 295 29.14 0.36 -3.03
N GLN A 296 28.77 1.12 -4.07
CA GLN A 296 27.38 1.50 -4.34
C GLN A 296 26.51 0.30 -4.73
N LEU A 297 27.04 -0.62 -5.55
CA LEU A 297 26.37 -1.87 -5.90
C LEU A 297 26.15 -2.76 -4.67
N ASP A 298 27.16 -2.92 -3.84
CA ASP A 298 27.08 -3.71 -2.62
C ASP A 298 26.06 -3.13 -1.64
N ARG A 299 26.01 -1.80 -1.48
CA ARG A 299 25.00 -1.10 -0.67
C ARG A 299 23.59 -1.29 -1.22
N GLY A 300 23.39 -1.06 -2.52
CA GLY A 300 22.09 -1.22 -3.16
C GLY A 300 21.56 -2.66 -3.09
N ALA A 301 22.45 -3.66 -3.20
CA ALA A 301 22.09 -5.06 -3.03
C ALA A 301 21.58 -5.33 -1.59
N ARG A 302 22.24 -4.79 -0.57
CA ARG A 302 21.81 -4.92 0.84
C ARG A 302 20.49 -4.21 1.11
N VAL A 303 20.30 -3.01 0.56
CA VAL A 303 19.03 -2.28 0.65
C VAL A 303 17.91 -3.10 0.00
N THR A 304 18.15 -3.66 -1.19
CA THR A 304 17.18 -4.52 -1.90
C THR A 304 16.81 -5.75 -1.07
N GLU A 305 17.80 -6.40 -0.46
CA GLU A 305 17.56 -7.57 0.39
C GLU A 305 16.79 -7.20 1.66
N LEU A 306 17.16 -6.10 2.32
CA LEU A 306 16.47 -5.61 3.52
C LEU A 306 15.01 -5.25 3.26
N LEU A 307 14.68 -4.74 2.08
CA LEU A 307 13.30 -4.37 1.73
C LEU A 307 12.39 -5.58 1.45
N LYS A 308 12.95 -6.78 1.32
CA LYS A 308 12.15 -8.01 1.26
C LYS A 308 11.40 -8.21 2.58
N GLN A 309 10.19 -8.71 2.47
CA GLN A 309 9.31 -8.93 3.62
C GLN A 309 8.39 -10.12 3.35
N ALA A 310 8.22 -10.97 4.34
CA ALA A 310 7.32 -12.11 4.24
C ALA A 310 5.86 -11.65 4.14
N GLN A 311 5.05 -12.43 3.45
CA GLN A 311 3.62 -12.20 3.35
C GLN A 311 2.95 -12.36 4.74
N TYR A 312 1.97 -11.52 5.03
CA TYR A 312 1.24 -11.47 6.30
C TYR A 312 2.10 -11.15 7.53
N ALA A 313 3.18 -10.42 7.30
CA ALA A 313 4.10 -9.99 8.33
C ALA A 313 4.41 -8.49 8.26
N PRO A 314 3.39 -7.61 8.34
CA PRO A 314 3.64 -6.17 8.36
C PRO A 314 4.40 -5.78 9.62
N LEU A 315 5.25 -4.76 9.51
CA LEU A 315 6.07 -4.27 10.60
C LEU A 315 5.46 -3.02 11.24
N PRO A 316 5.49 -2.91 12.57
CA PRO A 316 5.21 -1.65 13.25
C PRO A 316 6.27 -0.59 12.87
N ILE A 317 5.87 0.68 12.94
CA ILE A 317 6.72 1.79 12.46
C ILE A 317 8.05 1.87 13.20
N SER A 318 8.09 1.52 14.47
CA SER A 318 9.29 1.52 15.30
C SER A 318 10.35 0.54 14.80
N LEU A 319 9.95 -0.70 14.47
CA LEU A 319 10.86 -1.71 13.93
C LEU A 319 11.27 -1.40 12.48
N MET A 320 10.33 -0.89 11.68
CA MET A 320 10.64 -0.42 10.33
C MET A 320 11.69 0.69 10.38
N ALA A 321 11.53 1.66 11.28
CA ALA A 321 12.50 2.73 11.47
C ALA A 321 13.88 2.21 11.89
N ALA A 322 13.94 1.21 12.77
CA ALA A 322 15.21 0.59 13.16
C ALA A 322 15.92 -0.07 11.98
N SER A 323 15.20 -0.80 11.12
CA SER A 323 15.76 -1.39 9.90
C SER A 323 16.30 -0.34 8.94
N LEU A 324 15.50 0.70 8.66
CA LEU A 324 15.88 1.79 7.75
C LEU A 324 17.07 2.61 8.32
N PHE A 325 17.08 2.84 9.62
CA PHE A 325 18.18 3.52 10.31
C PHE A 325 19.47 2.70 10.22
N ALA A 326 19.41 1.40 10.46
CA ALA A 326 20.58 0.53 10.40
C ALA A 326 21.25 0.54 9.01
N VAL A 327 20.47 0.48 7.93
CA VAL A 327 21.03 0.52 6.58
C VAL A 327 21.55 1.91 6.23
N ASN A 328 20.85 2.99 6.62
CA ASN A 328 21.28 4.36 6.32
C ASN A 328 22.59 4.72 7.01
N LYS A 329 22.81 4.26 8.24
CA LYS A 329 24.05 4.51 9.01
C LYS A 329 25.17 3.51 8.66
N GLY A 330 24.98 2.62 7.66
CA GLY A 330 26.03 1.71 7.19
C GLY A 330 26.29 0.49 8.09
N TYR A 331 25.41 0.19 9.04
CA TYR A 331 25.60 -0.98 9.92
C TYR A 331 25.58 -2.32 9.18
N LEU A 332 25.04 -2.36 7.97
CA LEU A 332 25.01 -3.56 7.12
C LEU A 332 26.16 -3.61 6.11
N ASP A 333 27.01 -2.60 5.99
CA ASP A 333 27.99 -2.48 4.90
C ASP A 333 29.04 -3.61 4.88
N ASP A 334 29.36 -4.20 6.02
CA ASP A 334 30.27 -5.34 6.21
C ASP A 334 29.57 -6.70 6.39
N ILE A 335 28.22 -6.72 6.33
CA ILE A 335 27.43 -7.93 6.46
C ILE A 335 27.19 -8.51 5.06
N ASP A 336 27.34 -9.85 4.91
CA ASP A 336 26.97 -10.56 3.68
C ASP A 336 25.49 -10.28 3.35
N VAL A 337 25.20 -10.00 2.07
CA VAL A 337 23.85 -9.73 1.58
C VAL A 337 22.87 -10.84 2.00
N LYS A 338 23.31 -12.11 1.95
CA LYS A 338 22.50 -13.28 2.35
C LYS A 338 22.13 -13.28 3.84
N LYS A 339 22.93 -12.59 4.67
CA LYS A 339 22.69 -12.48 6.13
C LYS A 339 21.90 -11.22 6.52
N ALA A 340 21.59 -10.33 5.57
CA ALA A 340 20.92 -9.05 5.86
C ALA A 340 19.57 -9.22 6.58
N LEU A 341 18.72 -10.14 6.12
CA LEU A 341 17.44 -10.44 6.79
C LEU A 341 17.63 -11.12 8.15
N ALA A 342 18.63 -11.98 8.30
CA ALA A 342 18.94 -12.59 9.60
C ALA A 342 19.41 -11.53 10.60
N PHE A 343 20.23 -10.57 10.17
CA PHE A 343 20.61 -9.41 10.97
C PHE A 343 19.39 -8.59 11.39
N GLU A 344 18.49 -8.25 10.47
CA GLU A 344 17.25 -7.53 10.76
C GLU A 344 16.41 -8.25 11.82
N HIS A 345 16.17 -9.54 11.64
CA HIS A 345 15.39 -10.35 12.58
C HIS A 345 16.02 -10.37 13.97
N GLY A 346 17.33 -10.59 14.05
CA GLY A 346 18.07 -10.58 15.31
C GLY A 346 18.03 -9.19 15.97
N LEU A 347 18.21 -8.12 15.20
CA LEU A 347 18.09 -6.75 15.68
C LEU A 347 16.70 -6.48 16.26
N HIS A 348 15.64 -6.87 15.56
CA HIS A 348 14.27 -6.70 16.04
C HIS A 348 14.02 -7.45 17.35
N GLN A 349 14.54 -8.66 17.50
CA GLN A 349 14.43 -9.41 18.74
C GLN A 349 15.21 -8.73 19.88
N HIS A 350 16.43 -8.27 19.62
CA HIS A 350 17.24 -7.54 20.59
C HIS A 350 16.54 -6.27 21.07
N LEU A 351 16.00 -5.47 20.14
CA LEU A 351 15.27 -4.25 20.50
C LEU A 351 14.00 -4.53 21.30
N LYS A 352 13.24 -5.56 20.94
CA LYS A 352 12.04 -5.97 21.69
C LYS A 352 12.35 -6.42 23.12
N SER A 353 13.47 -7.13 23.32
CA SER A 353 13.84 -7.67 24.62
C SER A 353 14.52 -6.64 25.53
N SER A 354 15.38 -5.78 24.98
CA SER A 354 16.27 -4.92 25.77
C SER A 354 15.94 -3.42 25.67
N HIS A 355 15.20 -3.00 24.64
CA HIS A 355 14.90 -1.59 24.35
C HIS A 355 13.39 -1.36 24.07
N ALA A 356 12.51 -2.06 24.80
CA ALA A 356 11.06 -1.96 24.60
C ALA A 356 10.54 -0.52 24.82
N ALA A 357 11.10 0.23 25.74
CA ALA A 357 10.72 1.62 26.00
C ALA A 357 11.04 2.54 24.81
N LEU A 358 12.20 2.35 24.17
CA LEU A 358 12.56 3.07 22.95
C LEU A 358 11.58 2.77 21.81
N LEU A 359 11.26 1.50 21.59
CA LEU A 359 10.29 1.11 20.56
C LEU A 359 8.91 1.72 20.83
N ALA A 360 8.44 1.71 22.08
CA ALA A 360 7.17 2.33 22.47
C ALA A 360 7.18 3.85 22.22
N LYS A 361 8.29 4.53 22.52
CA LYS A 361 8.47 5.96 22.25
C LYS A 361 8.42 6.26 20.75
N LEU A 362 9.17 5.52 19.93
CA LEU A 362 9.15 5.67 18.46
C LEU A 362 7.76 5.41 17.86
N GLU A 363 7.01 4.46 18.43
CA GLU A 363 5.67 4.12 17.97
C GLU A 363 4.66 5.23 18.32
N SER A 364 4.76 5.84 19.51
CA SER A 364 3.87 6.92 19.95
C SER A 364 4.17 8.25 19.27
N ASP A 365 5.43 8.66 19.28
CA ASP A 365 5.86 10.00 18.85
C ASP A 365 5.94 10.11 17.32
N LYS A 366 6.18 8.97 16.65
CA LYS A 366 6.37 8.88 15.20
C LYS A 366 7.43 9.87 14.68
N ALA A 367 8.39 10.15 15.55
CA ALA A 367 9.53 11.05 15.33
C ALA A 367 10.74 10.49 16.08
N MET A 368 11.94 10.92 15.69
CA MET A 368 13.20 10.56 16.36
C MET A 368 13.85 11.84 16.87
N ASP A 369 13.92 11.97 18.18
CA ASP A 369 14.73 13.01 18.83
C ASP A 369 16.20 12.55 18.99
N LYS A 370 17.09 13.44 19.40
CA LYS A 370 18.53 13.13 19.56
C LYS A 370 18.77 12.00 20.56
N ALA A 371 18.01 11.95 21.66
CA ALA A 371 18.16 10.92 22.67
C ALA A 371 17.76 9.55 22.13
N ALA A 372 16.65 9.46 21.40
CA ALA A 372 16.22 8.22 20.74
C ALA A 372 17.21 7.79 19.64
N GLU A 373 17.79 8.73 18.90
CA GLU A 373 18.81 8.44 17.89
C GLU A 373 20.09 7.87 18.54
N GLU A 374 20.56 8.46 19.64
CA GLU A 374 21.73 7.98 20.38
C GLU A 374 21.46 6.58 20.99
N GLU A 375 20.31 6.38 21.59
CA GLU A 375 19.94 5.08 22.17
C GLU A 375 19.85 3.99 21.10
N LEU A 376 19.21 4.29 19.95
CA LEU A 376 19.12 3.36 18.83
C LEU A 376 20.49 3.04 18.24
N THR A 377 21.37 4.05 18.11
CA THR A 377 22.74 3.90 17.66
C THR A 377 23.51 2.93 18.56
N ASN A 378 23.43 3.13 19.89
CA ASN A 378 24.11 2.29 20.87
C ASN A 378 23.54 0.85 20.86
N ALA A 379 22.23 0.70 20.77
CA ALA A 379 21.57 -0.61 20.71
C ALA A 379 22.00 -1.42 19.48
N ILE A 380 22.01 -0.79 18.29
CA ILE A 380 22.44 -1.44 17.05
C ILE A 380 23.93 -1.79 17.10
N ALA A 381 24.77 -0.89 17.60
CA ALA A 381 26.22 -1.13 17.73
C ALA A 381 26.51 -2.27 18.71
N ALA A 382 25.78 -2.38 19.82
CA ALA A 382 25.89 -3.47 20.77
C ALA A 382 25.46 -4.79 20.16
N PHE A 383 24.30 -4.83 19.49
CA PHE A 383 23.81 -6.01 18.80
C PHE A 383 24.80 -6.49 17.72
N LYS A 384 25.31 -5.56 16.89
CA LYS A 384 26.24 -5.90 15.80
C LYS A 384 27.50 -6.59 16.29
N LYS A 385 28.04 -6.23 17.48
CA LYS A 385 29.20 -6.90 18.08
C LYS A 385 28.94 -8.37 18.44
N SER A 386 27.70 -8.72 18.72
CA SER A 386 27.28 -10.09 19.04
C SER A 386 26.79 -10.88 17.83
N PHE A 387 26.58 -10.21 16.70
CA PHE A 387 26.15 -10.86 15.45
C PHE A 387 27.37 -11.31 14.66
N ALA A 388 27.67 -12.58 14.71
CA ALA A 388 28.80 -13.22 14.04
C ALA A 388 28.43 -13.84 12.68
#